data_b0695dd3efce3498dcafc3055bff6eca
#
_entry.id   b0695dd3efce3498dcafc3055bff6eca
#
_cell.length_a   1.000
_cell.length_b   1.000
_cell.length_c   1.000
_cell.angle_alpha   90.00
_cell.angle_beta   90.00
_cell.angle_gamma   90.00
#
_symmetry.space_group_name_H-M   'P 1'
#
loop_
_entity.id
_entity.type
_entity.pdbx_description
1 polymer ?
#
loop_
_entity_poly.entity_id
_entity_poly.type
_entity_poly.pdbx_seq_one_letter_code
_entity_poly.pdbx_strand_id
1 'polypeptide(L)'
;GKGKTTAAMGTALRAWHQGWRVGVFQFVKSGRWHVGEEDALRALGQLHEETGVGGPVTWEVMGTGWSWARPFDAAQTPEAAAREGWRHVSDLLAHEALDFYLLDEFTYPMAWGWLDVEEVVETLVNRPGTQHVVITGRRAPQALIEVADIVTEMTKIKHPFDSGQRGQAGIEW
;
A
#
# COMPACT_ATOMS: atom_id res chain seq x y z
N GLY A 1 -1.94 -15.29 4.75
CA GLY A 1 -1.30 -15.15 6.06
C GLY A 1 -1.67 -13.82 6.68
N LYS A 2 -1.69 -13.78 7.98
CA LYS A 2 -1.93 -12.57 8.75
C LYS A 2 -0.64 -11.80 9.00
N GLY A 3 -0.74 -10.48 9.15
CA GLY A 3 0.40 -9.63 9.55
C GLY A 3 1.18 -8.99 8.40
N LYS A 4 0.82 -9.23 7.14
CA LYS A 4 1.50 -8.59 5.99
C LYS A 4 1.43 -7.06 6.04
N THR A 5 0.22 -6.53 6.11
CA THR A 5 -0.02 -5.09 6.21
C THR A 5 0.61 -4.52 7.48
N THR A 6 0.43 -5.16 8.63
CA THR A 6 1.02 -4.74 9.92
C THR A 6 2.55 -4.67 9.87
N ALA A 7 3.22 -5.65 9.25
CA ALA A 7 4.68 -5.63 9.08
C ALA A 7 5.12 -4.48 8.15
N ALA A 8 4.40 -4.27 7.05
CA ALA A 8 4.68 -3.20 6.10
C ALA A 8 4.44 -1.81 6.72
N MET A 9 3.38 -1.64 7.52
CA MET A 9 3.13 -0.40 8.28
C MET A 9 4.21 -0.14 9.33
N GLY A 10 4.74 -1.20 9.98
CA GLY A 10 5.90 -1.09 10.86
C GLY A 10 7.15 -0.57 10.13
N THR A 11 7.34 -0.94 8.86
CA THR A 11 8.42 -0.40 8.03
C THR A 11 8.17 1.06 7.65
N ALA A 12 6.93 1.42 7.29
CA ALA A 12 6.53 2.79 7.04
C ALA A 12 6.77 3.70 8.26
N LEU A 13 6.47 3.23 9.48
CA LEU A 13 6.75 3.94 10.72
C LEU A 13 8.26 4.19 10.92
N ARG A 14 9.12 3.23 10.58
CA ARG A 14 10.58 3.42 10.62
C ARG A 14 11.03 4.46 9.61
N ALA A 15 10.50 4.42 8.37
CA ALA A 15 10.79 5.41 7.33
C ALA A 15 10.36 6.82 7.76
N TRP A 16 9.15 6.95 8.31
CA TRP A 16 8.66 8.21 8.86
C TRP A 16 9.60 8.80 9.92
N HIS A 17 10.07 7.96 10.86
CA HIS A 17 10.99 8.40 11.92
C HIS A 17 12.32 8.94 11.38
N GLN A 18 12.77 8.43 10.22
CA GLN A 18 13.98 8.94 9.55
C GLN A 18 13.74 10.26 8.78
N GLY A 19 12.55 10.82 8.82
CA GLY A 19 12.19 12.04 8.08
C GLY A 19 11.88 11.80 6.60
N TRP A 20 11.66 10.56 6.18
CA TRP A 20 11.34 10.23 4.80
C TRP A 20 9.91 10.61 4.43
N ARG A 21 9.72 11.02 3.17
CA ARG A 21 8.39 11.23 2.57
C ARG A 21 7.73 9.85 2.37
N VAL A 22 6.72 9.56 3.15
CA VAL A 22 6.05 8.25 3.17
C VAL A 22 4.72 8.33 2.44
N GLY A 23 4.50 7.43 1.47
CA GLY A 23 3.21 7.22 0.82
C GLY A 23 2.65 5.83 1.08
N VAL A 24 1.38 5.77 1.46
CA VAL A 24 0.62 4.52 1.60
C VAL A 24 -0.52 4.52 0.60
N PHE A 25 -0.56 3.51 -0.25
CA PHE A 25 -1.53 3.34 -1.33
C PHE A 25 -2.25 2.01 -1.16
N GLN A 26 -3.52 2.07 -0.77
CA GLN A 26 -4.32 0.87 -0.55
C GLN A 26 -5.09 0.48 -1.81
N PHE A 27 -4.72 -0.63 -2.42
CA PHE A 27 -5.46 -1.21 -3.55
C PHE A 27 -6.56 -2.15 -3.03
N VAL A 28 -7.62 -2.35 -3.80
CA VAL A 28 -8.69 -3.33 -3.55
C VAL A 28 -9.59 -3.06 -2.33
N LYS A 29 -9.16 -2.27 -1.35
CA LYS A 29 -10.02 -1.92 -0.22
C LYS A 29 -11.09 -0.91 -0.64
N SER A 30 -12.35 -1.18 -0.26
CA SER A 30 -13.37 -0.13 -0.30
C SER A 30 -13.10 0.84 0.86
N GLY A 31 -13.23 2.14 0.65
CA GLY A 31 -13.06 3.16 1.69
C GLY A 31 -14.02 3.05 2.89
N ARG A 32 -14.82 1.96 2.95
CA ARG A 32 -15.69 1.62 4.08
C ARG A 32 -14.99 0.84 5.18
N TRP A 33 -13.79 0.31 4.93
CA TRP A 33 -13.03 -0.46 5.90
C TRP A 33 -11.91 0.40 6.45
N HIS A 34 -12.12 0.91 7.66
CA HIS A 34 -11.13 1.72 8.36
C HIS A 34 -10.18 0.82 9.17
N VAL A 35 -8.90 1.14 9.14
CA VAL A 35 -7.88 0.42 9.90
C VAL A 35 -7.16 1.40 10.81
N GLY A 36 -6.85 0.98 12.04
CA GLY A 36 -6.22 1.84 13.03
C GLY A 36 -4.85 2.39 12.60
N GLU A 37 -4.14 1.67 11.73
CA GLU A 37 -2.87 2.14 11.17
C GLU A 37 -3.04 3.38 10.29
N GLU A 38 -4.18 3.56 9.63
CA GLU A 38 -4.47 4.76 8.83
C GLU A 38 -4.52 5.99 9.73
N ASP A 39 -5.32 5.95 10.80
CA ASP A 39 -5.43 7.07 11.73
C ASP A 39 -4.09 7.40 12.38
N ALA A 40 -3.35 6.37 12.78
CA ALA A 40 -2.04 6.56 13.40
C ALA A 40 -1.04 7.23 12.45
N LEU A 41 -0.93 6.78 11.20
CA LEU A 41 0.00 7.36 10.23
C LEU A 41 -0.45 8.76 9.79
N ARG A 42 -1.74 9.03 9.65
CA ARG A 42 -2.25 10.39 9.38
C ARG A 42 -1.93 11.35 10.53
N ALA A 43 -2.08 10.90 11.78
CA ALA A 43 -1.72 11.70 12.96
C ALA A 43 -0.20 11.98 13.02
N LEU A 44 0.64 11.04 12.60
CA LEU A 44 2.08 11.24 12.49
C LEU A 44 2.42 12.24 11.38
N GLY A 45 1.72 12.21 10.25
CA GLY A 45 1.86 13.23 9.20
C GLY A 45 1.48 14.63 9.69
N GLN A 46 0.37 14.75 10.42
CA GLN A 46 -0.02 16.01 11.06
C GLN A 46 1.01 16.49 12.09
N LEU A 47 1.54 15.60 12.90
CA LEU A 47 2.62 15.92 13.85
C LEU A 47 3.84 16.49 13.12
N HIS A 48 4.19 15.91 11.96
CA HIS A 48 5.27 16.44 11.12
C HIS A 48 4.97 17.87 10.65
N GLU A 49 3.77 18.13 10.14
CA GLU A 49 3.36 19.48 9.69
C GLU A 49 3.43 20.52 10.80
N GLU A 50 3.06 20.15 12.03
CA GLU A 50 3.02 21.05 13.19
C GLU A 50 4.39 21.26 13.84
N THR A 51 5.27 20.26 13.81
CA THR A 51 6.49 20.25 14.65
C THR A 51 7.78 20.01 13.89
N GLY A 52 7.73 19.54 12.64
CA GLY A 52 8.89 19.08 11.87
C GLY A 52 9.45 17.73 12.30
N VAL A 53 8.81 17.03 13.25
CA VAL A 53 9.25 15.69 13.69
C VAL A 53 8.86 14.64 12.66
N GLY A 54 9.77 13.70 12.35
CA GLY A 54 9.57 12.66 11.35
C GLY A 54 9.49 13.21 9.93
N GLY A 55 8.77 12.53 9.05
CA GLY A 55 8.55 12.93 7.68
C GLY A 55 7.07 13.14 7.31
N PRO A 56 6.76 13.73 6.16
CA PRO A 56 5.38 13.86 5.70
C PRO A 56 4.79 12.49 5.36
N VAL A 57 3.49 12.34 5.58
CA VAL A 57 2.73 11.11 5.27
C VAL A 57 1.59 11.41 4.32
N THR A 58 1.55 10.68 3.21
CA THR A 58 0.41 10.63 2.28
C THR A 58 -0.28 9.28 2.41
N TRP A 59 -1.61 9.28 2.51
CA TRP A 59 -2.40 8.05 2.53
C TRP A 59 -3.54 8.14 1.52
N GLU A 60 -3.57 7.21 0.59
CA GLU A 60 -4.54 7.18 -0.50
C GLU A 60 -5.17 5.79 -0.66
N VAL A 61 -6.48 5.76 -0.94
CA VAL A 61 -7.23 4.53 -1.21
C VAL A 61 -7.51 4.45 -2.69
N MET A 62 -6.89 3.49 -3.38
CA MET A 62 -6.95 3.28 -4.83
C MET A 62 -8.12 2.37 -5.25
N GLY A 63 -9.11 2.17 -4.38
CA GLY A 63 -10.32 1.42 -4.67
C GLY A 63 -11.46 2.30 -5.19
N THR A 64 -12.66 1.72 -5.31
CA THR A 64 -13.89 2.43 -5.70
C THR A 64 -14.31 3.44 -4.61
N GLY A 65 -13.65 4.57 -4.54
CA GLY A 65 -13.83 5.59 -3.50
C GLY A 65 -12.72 6.64 -3.48
N TRP A 66 -11.78 6.54 -4.40
CA TRP A 66 -10.69 7.50 -4.54
C TRP A 66 -11.24 8.88 -4.93
N SER A 67 -11.07 9.88 -4.06
CA SER A 67 -11.85 11.12 -4.15
C SER A 67 -11.05 12.42 -4.14
N TRP A 68 -9.70 12.40 -4.16
CA TRP A 68 -9.03 13.70 -4.10
C TRP A 68 -9.01 14.49 -5.41
N ALA A 69 -9.23 13.85 -6.55
CA ALA A 69 -9.24 14.52 -7.86
C ALA A 69 -10.61 14.56 -8.56
N ARG A 70 -11.60 13.74 -8.14
CA ARG A 70 -12.94 13.68 -8.72
C ARG A 70 -14.01 13.27 -7.70
N PRO A 71 -15.28 13.71 -7.86
CA PRO A 71 -16.39 13.16 -7.10
C PRO A 71 -16.51 11.66 -7.34
N PHE A 72 -16.91 10.91 -6.30
CA PHE A 72 -17.19 9.48 -6.39
C PHE A 72 -18.07 9.18 -7.61
N ASP A 73 -17.50 8.48 -8.59
CA ASP A 73 -18.25 7.94 -9.72
C ASP A 73 -18.61 6.48 -9.41
N ALA A 74 -19.88 6.25 -9.09
CA ALA A 74 -20.43 4.92 -8.83
C ALA A 74 -20.35 3.97 -10.06
N ALA A 75 -20.00 4.49 -11.23
CA ALA A 75 -19.81 3.73 -12.46
C ALA A 75 -18.38 3.20 -12.65
N GLN A 76 -17.40 3.61 -11.83
CA GLN A 76 -16.03 3.15 -11.96
C GLN A 76 -15.89 1.70 -11.50
N THR A 77 -15.41 0.82 -12.38
CA THR A 77 -15.12 -0.57 -12.02
C THR A 77 -13.89 -0.68 -11.11
N PRO A 78 -13.79 -1.71 -10.24
CA PRO A 78 -12.59 -1.94 -9.43
C PRO A 78 -11.31 -2.07 -10.28
N GLU A 79 -11.42 -2.64 -11.46
CA GLU A 79 -10.32 -2.72 -12.43
C GLU A 79 -9.85 -1.34 -12.89
N ALA A 80 -10.79 -0.48 -13.31
CA ALA A 80 -10.47 0.88 -13.75
C ALA A 80 -9.82 1.70 -12.62
N ALA A 81 -10.32 1.55 -11.39
CA ALA A 81 -9.74 2.19 -10.21
C ALA A 81 -8.31 1.70 -9.93
N ALA A 82 -8.05 0.40 -10.06
CA ALA A 82 -6.72 -0.15 -9.88
C ALA A 82 -5.74 0.34 -10.96
N ARG A 83 -6.16 0.42 -12.23
CA ARG A 83 -5.36 0.96 -13.33
C ARG A 83 -5.02 2.44 -13.14
N GLU A 84 -6.00 3.24 -12.74
CA GLU A 84 -5.78 4.66 -12.44
C GLU A 84 -4.86 4.85 -11.23
N GLY A 85 -5.06 4.08 -10.17
CA GLY A 85 -4.19 4.08 -9.00
C GLY A 85 -2.76 3.71 -9.33
N TRP A 86 -2.53 2.69 -10.15
CA TRP A 86 -1.19 2.33 -10.58
C TRP A 86 -0.55 3.43 -11.44
N ARG A 87 -1.28 4.01 -12.39
CA ARG A 87 -0.78 5.13 -13.20
C ARG A 87 -0.34 6.30 -12.30
N HIS A 88 -1.14 6.64 -11.29
CA HIS A 88 -0.78 7.68 -10.33
C HIS A 88 0.51 7.35 -9.56
N VAL A 89 0.62 6.13 -9.02
CA VAL A 89 1.85 5.68 -8.32
C VAL A 89 3.06 5.70 -9.25
N SER A 90 2.90 5.28 -10.51
CA SER A 90 3.97 5.31 -11.52
C SER A 90 4.45 6.74 -11.81
N ASP A 91 3.51 7.69 -11.88
CA ASP A 91 3.85 9.11 -12.05
C ASP A 91 4.64 9.65 -10.84
N LEU A 92 4.24 9.29 -9.62
CA LEU A 92 4.98 9.66 -8.40
C LEU A 92 6.39 9.07 -8.38
N LEU A 93 6.53 7.80 -8.77
CA LEU A 93 7.83 7.13 -8.87
C LEU A 93 8.73 7.81 -9.93
N ALA A 94 8.19 8.12 -11.09
CA ALA A 94 8.94 8.78 -12.17
C ALA A 94 9.50 10.17 -11.78
N HIS A 95 8.84 10.86 -10.85
CA HIS A 95 9.22 12.19 -10.37
C HIS A 95 9.93 12.19 -9.00
N GLU A 96 10.29 11.02 -8.48
CA GLU A 96 10.90 10.87 -7.13
C GLU A 96 10.11 11.63 -6.05
N ALA A 97 8.77 11.56 -6.13
CA ALA A 97 7.89 12.36 -5.27
C ALA A 97 7.98 11.93 -3.80
N LEU A 98 8.24 10.66 -3.53
CA LEU A 98 8.35 10.08 -2.19
C LEU A 98 9.64 9.27 -2.04
N ASP A 99 10.06 9.06 -0.80
CA ASP A 99 11.23 8.22 -0.47
C ASP A 99 10.82 6.78 -0.17
N PHE A 100 9.57 6.59 0.31
CA PHE A 100 9.02 5.30 0.67
C PHE A 100 7.58 5.16 0.20
N TYR A 101 7.30 4.08 -0.51
CA TYR A 101 5.98 3.70 -1.02
C TYR A 101 5.55 2.39 -0.38
N LEU A 102 4.37 2.35 0.21
CA LEU A 102 3.69 1.12 0.62
C LEU A 102 2.48 0.89 -0.28
N LEU A 103 2.56 -0.14 -1.13
CA LEU A 103 1.47 -0.57 -2.00
C LEU A 103 0.75 -1.74 -1.33
N ASP A 104 -0.27 -1.43 -0.52
CA ASP A 104 -1.00 -2.44 0.26
C ASP A 104 -2.04 -3.17 -0.61
N GLU A 105 -2.05 -4.50 -0.54
CA GLU A 105 -2.91 -5.40 -1.32
C GLU A 105 -2.66 -5.31 -2.85
N PHE A 106 -1.51 -4.80 -3.29
CA PHE A 106 -1.21 -4.50 -4.69
C PHE A 106 -1.02 -5.75 -5.57
N THR A 107 -0.68 -6.90 -4.99
CA THR A 107 -0.55 -8.13 -5.78
C THR A 107 -1.87 -8.63 -6.36
N TYR A 108 -3.03 -8.23 -5.79
CA TYR A 108 -4.32 -8.69 -6.28
C TYR A 108 -4.68 -8.17 -7.67
N PRO A 109 -4.57 -6.87 -7.99
CA PRO A 109 -4.79 -6.38 -9.35
C PRO A 109 -3.97 -7.11 -10.41
N MET A 110 -2.72 -7.46 -10.11
CA MET A 110 -1.88 -8.27 -11.00
C MET A 110 -2.40 -9.70 -11.11
N ALA A 111 -2.71 -10.36 -9.99
CA ALA A 111 -3.21 -11.73 -9.97
C ALA A 111 -4.57 -11.90 -10.66
N TRP A 112 -5.36 -10.83 -10.76
CA TRP A 112 -6.66 -10.81 -11.48
C TRP A 112 -6.53 -10.36 -12.94
N GLY A 113 -5.32 -10.03 -13.41
CA GLY A 113 -5.10 -9.56 -14.78
C GLY A 113 -5.59 -8.15 -15.04
N TRP A 114 -5.83 -7.34 -13.99
CA TRP A 114 -6.20 -5.93 -14.14
C TRP A 114 -5.00 -5.05 -14.48
N LEU A 115 -3.82 -5.43 -14.01
CA LEU A 115 -2.55 -4.78 -14.33
C LEU A 115 -1.64 -5.77 -15.04
N ASP A 116 -0.90 -5.27 -16.02
CA ASP A 116 0.15 -6.01 -16.70
C ASP A 116 1.37 -6.17 -15.77
N VAL A 117 1.80 -7.41 -15.57
CA VAL A 117 2.88 -7.73 -14.62
C VAL A 117 4.22 -7.22 -15.14
N GLU A 118 4.47 -7.36 -16.43
CA GLU A 118 5.71 -6.95 -17.07
C GLU A 118 5.86 -5.43 -17.00
N GLU A 119 4.79 -4.66 -17.30
CA GLU A 119 4.77 -3.19 -17.17
C GLU A 119 5.06 -2.76 -15.72
N VAL A 120 4.43 -3.40 -14.73
CA VAL A 120 4.66 -3.10 -13.31
C VAL A 120 6.11 -3.37 -12.93
N VAL A 121 6.65 -4.51 -13.31
CA VAL A 121 8.04 -4.90 -13.02
C VAL A 121 9.01 -3.93 -13.68
N GLU A 122 8.81 -3.61 -14.96
CA GLU A 122 9.65 -2.66 -15.69
C GLU A 122 9.67 -1.28 -15.01
N THR A 123 8.50 -0.77 -14.62
CA THR A 123 8.40 0.52 -13.90
C THR A 123 9.15 0.47 -12.57
N LEU A 124 9.00 -0.60 -11.78
CA LEU A 124 9.66 -0.73 -10.49
C LEU A 124 11.18 -0.85 -10.62
N VAL A 125 11.68 -1.59 -11.60
CA VAL A 125 13.12 -1.79 -11.82
C VAL A 125 13.78 -0.51 -12.33
N ASN A 126 13.13 0.21 -13.23
CA ASN A 126 13.68 1.39 -13.89
C ASN A 126 13.36 2.71 -13.16
N ARG A 127 12.72 2.67 -11.97
CA ARG A 127 12.43 3.89 -11.20
C ARG A 127 13.73 4.66 -10.90
N PRO A 128 13.73 5.98 -11.01
CA PRO A 128 14.91 6.78 -10.73
C PRO A 128 15.24 6.82 -9.22
N GLY A 129 16.47 7.23 -8.89
CA GLY A 129 16.92 7.49 -7.52
C GLY A 129 16.94 6.26 -6.61
N THR A 130 16.70 6.49 -5.32
CA THR A 130 16.74 5.48 -4.26
C THR A 130 15.42 5.32 -3.54
N GLN A 131 14.35 5.26 -4.29
CA GLN A 131 13.00 5.11 -3.75
C GLN A 131 12.75 3.67 -3.28
N HIS A 132 12.26 3.51 -2.05
CA HIS A 132 11.93 2.22 -1.47
C HIS A 132 10.46 1.88 -1.70
N VAL A 133 10.19 0.68 -2.21
CA VAL A 133 8.82 0.21 -2.47
C VAL A 133 8.57 -1.08 -1.71
N VAL A 134 7.54 -1.07 -0.86
CA VAL A 134 7.06 -2.26 -0.14
C VAL A 134 5.71 -2.64 -0.70
N ILE A 135 5.57 -3.89 -1.12
CA ILE A 135 4.34 -4.42 -1.70
C ILE A 135 3.79 -5.52 -0.80
N THR A 136 2.49 -5.45 -0.50
CA THR A 136 1.80 -6.53 0.20
C THR A 136 0.72 -7.17 -0.67
N GLY A 137 0.34 -8.38 -0.29
CA GLY A 137 -0.78 -9.09 -0.90
C GLY A 137 -0.62 -10.61 -0.86
N ARG A 138 -1.39 -11.30 -1.68
CA ARG A 138 -1.33 -12.75 -1.87
C ARG A 138 -1.08 -13.06 -3.34
N ARG A 139 -0.50 -14.25 -3.61
CA ARG A 139 -0.25 -14.70 -4.99
C ARG A 139 0.59 -13.69 -5.78
N ALA A 140 1.69 -13.21 -5.18
CA ALA A 140 2.61 -12.34 -5.89
C ALA A 140 3.08 -13.05 -7.18
N PRO A 141 3.04 -12.38 -8.34
CA PRO A 141 3.56 -12.92 -9.58
C PRO A 141 5.04 -13.28 -9.47
N GLN A 142 5.45 -14.37 -10.13
CA GLN A 142 6.84 -14.84 -10.07
C GLN A 142 7.84 -13.76 -10.54
N ALA A 143 7.51 -13.04 -11.62
CA ALA A 143 8.36 -11.96 -12.14
C ALA A 143 8.58 -10.83 -11.11
N LEU A 144 7.58 -10.52 -10.28
CA LEU A 144 7.74 -9.55 -9.19
C LEU A 144 8.65 -10.08 -8.08
N ILE A 145 8.53 -11.37 -7.74
CA ILE A 145 9.39 -12.03 -6.74
C ILE A 145 10.86 -12.03 -7.19
N GLU A 146 11.13 -12.27 -8.46
CA GLU A 146 12.48 -12.35 -9.03
C GLU A 146 13.24 -11.02 -9.00
N VAL A 147 12.54 -9.89 -9.09
CA VAL A 147 13.15 -8.54 -9.08
C VAL A 147 13.18 -7.90 -7.69
N ALA A 148 12.52 -8.49 -6.71
CA ALA A 148 12.48 -7.95 -5.35
C ALA A 148 13.79 -8.26 -4.59
N ASP A 149 14.34 -7.26 -3.89
CA ASP A 149 15.51 -7.44 -3.04
C ASP A 149 15.22 -8.30 -1.80
N ILE A 150 13.98 -8.21 -1.28
CA ILE A 150 13.54 -8.94 -0.09
C ILE A 150 12.14 -9.50 -0.33
N VAL A 151 11.98 -10.81 -0.12
CA VAL A 151 10.68 -11.48 -0.17
C VAL A 151 10.45 -12.23 1.13
N THR A 152 9.31 -11.97 1.77
CA THR A 152 8.91 -12.66 2.99
C THR A 152 7.52 -13.26 2.80
N GLU A 153 7.43 -14.58 3.00
CA GLU A 153 6.14 -15.28 3.04
C GLU A 153 5.64 -15.39 4.48
N MET A 154 4.42 -14.86 4.72
CA MET A 154 3.76 -14.99 6.03
C MET A 154 2.79 -16.16 6.02
N THR A 155 3.22 -17.27 6.55
CA THR A 155 2.43 -18.50 6.64
C THR A 155 1.56 -18.51 7.89
N LYS A 156 0.26 -18.79 7.71
CA LYS A 156 -0.67 -18.96 8.82
C LYS A 156 -0.47 -20.32 9.47
N ILE A 157 0.14 -20.39 10.65
CA ILE A 157 0.25 -21.61 11.43
C ILE A 157 -1.04 -21.86 12.23
N LYS A 158 -1.57 -20.83 12.87
CA LYS A 158 -2.81 -20.88 13.68
C LYS A 158 -3.50 -19.52 13.63
N HIS A 159 -4.82 -19.50 13.60
CA HIS A 159 -5.58 -18.26 13.62
C HIS A 159 -6.91 -18.45 14.38
N PRO A 160 -7.32 -17.53 15.27
CA PRO A 160 -8.58 -17.62 16.01
C PRO A 160 -9.82 -17.77 15.12
N PHE A 161 -9.78 -17.18 13.90
CA PHE A 161 -10.85 -17.30 12.91
C PHE A 161 -11.17 -18.77 12.55
N ASP A 162 -10.17 -19.65 12.56
CA ASP A 162 -10.33 -21.08 12.24
C ASP A 162 -11.17 -21.80 13.30
N SER A 163 -11.27 -21.25 14.52
CA SER A 163 -12.13 -21.71 15.62
C SER A 163 -13.43 -20.90 15.73
N GLY A 164 -13.77 -20.08 14.73
CA GLY A 164 -14.99 -19.27 14.70
C GLY A 164 -14.94 -17.98 15.54
N GLN A 165 -13.76 -17.60 16.05
CA GLN A 165 -13.60 -16.37 16.80
C GLN A 165 -13.66 -15.16 15.86
N ARG A 166 -14.43 -14.15 16.22
CA ARG A 166 -14.54 -12.89 15.45
C ARG A 166 -13.28 -12.04 15.60
N GLY A 167 -13.01 -11.21 14.60
CA GLY A 167 -11.96 -10.20 14.67
C GLY A 167 -12.20 -9.20 15.81
N GLN A 168 -11.12 -8.63 16.35
CA GLN A 168 -11.14 -7.70 17.46
C GLN A 168 -10.45 -6.40 17.07
N ALA A 169 -11.06 -5.26 17.39
CA ALA A 169 -10.45 -3.94 17.25
C ALA A 169 -9.15 -3.85 18.06
N GLY A 170 -8.13 -3.23 17.47
CA GLY A 170 -6.78 -3.15 18.04
C GLY A 170 -5.91 -4.39 17.81
N ILE A 171 -6.49 -5.50 17.29
CA ILE A 171 -5.75 -6.72 16.90
C ILE A 171 -5.90 -7.01 15.41
N GLU A 172 -7.12 -6.83 14.88
CA GLU A 172 -7.44 -7.16 13.48
C GLU A 172 -7.57 -5.91 12.60
N TRP A 173 -7.97 -4.78 13.19
CA TRP A 173 -8.10 -3.45 12.58
C TRP A 173 -7.95 -2.33 13.60
#